data_47226a4367389c015a76b0e5ba2da1a8
#
_entry.id   47226a4367389c015a76b0e5ba2da1a8
#
_cell.length_a   1.000
_cell.length_b   1.000
_cell.length_c   1.000
_cell.angle_alpha   90.00
_cell.angle_beta   90.00
_cell.angle_gamma   90.00
#
_symmetry.space_group_name_H-M   'P 1'
#
loop_
_entity.id
_entity.type
_entity.pdbx_description
1 polymer ?
#
loop_
_entity_poly.entity_id
_entity_poly.type
_entity_poly.pdbx_seq_one_letter_code
_entity_poly.pdbx_strand_id
1 'polypeptide(L)'
;MKYLISTALLVMTLVTTCNAANDYQELIANSEARVYQGSNGAKLPYRLFRPDNYDPNKSYPLIIFLHGAGSRGADNRQHMVNCQFLSLISGENRVKHPAFLIAPQCPAGKRWCETNWSERTAHKTPEAPSEGMACLLELVDELRKEFSLDKSRLYVLGTSMGGFGTCDFVCRRGNEVAAYVCVCGGADNEKICQFKNAKGWFFHGDKDASVPVERSRSAVAALKAAGCDVKYTELPGRGHNLWIDVYDTPGLAEWLFEQKLK
;
A
#
# COMPACT_ATOMS: atom_id res chain seq x y z
N MET A 1 1.11 43.85 -11.77
CA MET A 1 1.92 42.63 -12.06
C MET A 1 1.87 41.54 -10.97
N LYS A 2 1.44 41.82 -9.72
CA LYS A 2 1.35 40.79 -8.63
C LYS A 2 0.10 39.91 -8.65
N TYR A 3 -0.96 40.28 -9.37
CA TYR A 3 -2.23 39.52 -9.40
C TYR A 3 -2.32 38.50 -10.52
N LEU A 4 -1.48 38.55 -11.55
CA LEU A 4 -1.48 37.61 -12.66
C LEU A 4 -0.77 36.28 -12.35
N ILE A 5 0.17 36.29 -11.39
CA ILE A 5 0.93 35.08 -11.02
C ILE A 5 0.09 34.15 -10.14
N SER A 6 -0.80 34.70 -9.29
CA SER A 6 -1.66 33.93 -8.39
C SER A 6 -2.76 33.16 -9.14
N THR A 7 -3.32 33.75 -10.21
CA THR A 7 -4.38 33.11 -11.01
C THR A 7 -3.84 32.01 -11.92
N ALA A 8 -2.65 32.14 -12.47
CA ALA A 8 -2.03 31.11 -13.30
C ALA A 8 -1.65 29.87 -12.49
N LEU A 9 -1.15 30.05 -11.26
CA LEU A 9 -0.80 28.93 -10.37
C LEU A 9 -2.05 28.18 -9.88
N LEU A 10 -3.14 28.89 -9.60
CA LEU A 10 -4.41 28.31 -9.16
C LEU A 10 -5.11 27.54 -10.30
N VAL A 11 -5.04 28.05 -11.52
CA VAL A 11 -5.59 27.38 -12.71
C VAL A 11 -4.76 26.15 -13.07
N MET A 12 -3.44 26.20 -12.95
CA MET A 12 -2.57 25.04 -13.21
C MET A 12 -2.81 23.92 -12.20
N THR A 13 -2.94 24.22 -10.91
CA THR A 13 -3.25 23.20 -9.88
C THR A 13 -4.65 22.59 -10.04
N LEU A 14 -5.65 23.37 -10.42
CA LEU A 14 -7.01 22.87 -10.68
C LEU A 14 -7.08 21.97 -11.93
N VAL A 15 -6.35 22.30 -12.99
CA VAL A 15 -6.31 21.50 -14.22
C VAL A 15 -5.57 20.17 -13.99
N THR A 16 -4.47 20.17 -13.23
CA THR A 16 -3.72 18.95 -12.92
C THR A 16 -4.50 18.00 -12.01
N THR A 17 -5.21 18.52 -11.00
CA THR A 17 -6.05 17.68 -10.12
C THR A 17 -7.28 17.11 -10.83
N CYS A 18 -7.88 17.85 -11.75
CA CYS A 18 -9.00 17.37 -12.56
C CYS A 18 -8.56 16.26 -13.53
N ASN A 19 -7.39 16.38 -14.14
CA ASN A 19 -6.83 15.36 -15.01
C ASN A 19 -6.48 14.07 -14.24
N ALA A 20 -5.86 14.16 -13.08
CA ALA A 20 -5.54 13.01 -12.26
C ALA A 20 -6.78 12.26 -11.76
N ALA A 21 -7.84 12.98 -11.38
CA ALA A 21 -9.09 12.35 -10.96
C ALA A 21 -9.77 11.60 -12.11
N ASN A 22 -9.75 12.13 -13.32
CA ASN A 22 -10.28 11.47 -14.52
C ASN A 22 -9.45 10.23 -14.87
N ASP A 23 -8.11 10.31 -14.78
CA ASP A 23 -7.19 9.18 -15.01
C ASP A 23 -7.48 8.03 -14.03
N TYR A 24 -7.69 8.33 -12.75
CA TYR A 24 -8.05 7.30 -11.75
C TYR A 24 -9.41 6.65 -12.02
N GLN A 25 -10.41 7.41 -12.45
CA GLN A 25 -11.71 6.85 -12.81
C GLN A 25 -11.62 5.92 -14.03
N GLU A 26 -10.83 6.29 -15.03
CA GLU A 26 -10.57 5.45 -16.19
C GLU A 26 -9.81 4.17 -15.81
N LEU A 27 -8.78 4.27 -14.96
CA LEU A 27 -8.06 3.11 -14.43
C LEU A 27 -8.99 2.16 -13.68
N ILE A 28 -9.88 2.68 -12.82
CA ILE A 28 -10.84 1.88 -12.08
C ILE A 28 -11.85 1.21 -13.02
N ALA A 29 -12.35 1.93 -14.02
CA ALA A 29 -13.28 1.39 -15.01
C ALA A 29 -12.67 0.23 -15.83
N ASN A 30 -11.39 0.34 -16.18
CA ASN A 30 -10.64 -0.65 -16.94
C ASN A 30 -10.06 -1.78 -16.05
N SER A 31 -10.13 -1.67 -14.73
CA SER A 31 -9.66 -2.73 -13.83
C SER A 31 -10.62 -3.91 -13.77
N GLU A 32 -10.07 -5.10 -13.55
CA GLU A 32 -10.86 -6.31 -13.39
C GLU A 32 -11.38 -6.43 -11.95
N ALA A 33 -12.70 -6.54 -11.79
CA ALA A 33 -13.33 -6.89 -10.52
C ALA A 33 -13.33 -8.42 -10.37
N ARG A 34 -12.50 -8.94 -9.47
CA ARG A 34 -12.34 -10.37 -9.22
C ARG A 34 -12.68 -10.76 -7.78
N VAL A 35 -12.91 -12.04 -7.54
CA VAL A 35 -13.09 -12.60 -6.21
C VAL A 35 -12.19 -13.83 -6.10
N TYR A 36 -11.28 -13.83 -5.15
CA TYR A 36 -10.50 -15.01 -4.80
C TYR A 36 -11.27 -15.86 -3.78
N GLN A 37 -11.28 -17.18 -4.00
CA GLN A 37 -11.82 -18.16 -3.07
C GLN A 37 -10.67 -18.83 -2.35
N GLY A 38 -10.49 -18.49 -1.07
CA GLY A 38 -9.44 -19.06 -0.24
C GLY A 38 -9.66 -20.55 0.08
N SER A 39 -8.60 -21.26 0.41
CA SER A 39 -8.63 -22.67 0.79
C SER A 39 -9.49 -22.94 2.02
N ASN A 40 -9.65 -21.93 2.89
CA ASN A 40 -10.52 -21.94 4.07
C ASN A 40 -11.99 -21.64 3.77
N GLY A 41 -12.38 -21.50 2.49
CA GLY A 41 -13.72 -21.13 2.04
C GLY A 41 -14.04 -19.64 2.08
N ALA A 42 -13.14 -18.79 2.61
CA ALA A 42 -13.34 -17.35 2.63
C ALA A 42 -13.24 -16.74 1.23
N LYS A 43 -13.93 -15.61 1.02
CA LYS A 43 -13.91 -14.87 -0.24
C LYS A 43 -13.20 -13.55 -0.03
N LEU A 44 -12.27 -13.22 -0.93
CA LEU A 44 -11.57 -11.94 -0.96
C LEU A 44 -11.84 -11.24 -2.30
N PRO A 45 -12.77 -10.28 -2.36
CA PRO A 45 -12.92 -9.42 -3.53
C PRO A 45 -11.65 -8.59 -3.73
N TYR A 46 -11.26 -8.35 -4.99
CA TYR A 46 -10.13 -7.49 -5.30
C TYR A 46 -10.25 -6.85 -6.68
N ARG A 47 -9.64 -5.69 -6.85
CA ARG A 47 -9.39 -5.09 -8.15
C ARG A 47 -8.02 -5.49 -8.65
N LEU A 48 -7.95 -5.89 -9.91
CA LEU A 48 -6.71 -6.17 -10.61
C LEU A 48 -6.49 -5.13 -11.71
N PHE A 49 -5.38 -4.42 -11.62
CA PHE A 49 -4.90 -3.49 -12.64
C PHE A 49 -3.74 -4.15 -13.38
N ARG A 50 -3.80 -4.17 -14.69
CA ARG A 50 -2.71 -4.69 -15.53
C ARG A 50 -1.87 -3.55 -16.11
N PRO A 51 -0.59 -3.77 -16.38
CA PRO A 51 0.19 -2.84 -17.17
C PRO A 51 -0.40 -2.73 -18.59
N ASP A 52 -0.28 -1.55 -19.20
CA ASP A 52 -0.64 -1.39 -20.60
C ASP A 52 0.22 -2.30 -21.48
N ASN A 53 -0.41 -2.85 -22.51
CA ASN A 53 0.27 -3.74 -23.46
C ASN A 53 1.03 -4.89 -22.77
N TYR A 54 0.38 -5.54 -21.79
CA TYR A 54 0.96 -6.70 -21.11
C TYR A 54 1.50 -7.73 -22.11
N ASP A 55 2.77 -8.06 -21.96
CA ASP A 55 3.48 -9.07 -22.76
C ASP A 55 3.88 -10.23 -21.83
N PRO A 56 3.33 -11.44 -22.00
CA PRO A 56 3.65 -12.59 -21.13
C PRO A 56 5.12 -13.03 -21.19
N ASN A 57 5.89 -12.55 -22.16
CA ASN A 57 7.33 -12.83 -22.27
C ASN A 57 8.18 -11.83 -21.45
N LYS A 58 7.56 -10.81 -20.84
CA LYS A 58 8.21 -9.86 -19.95
C LYS A 58 7.76 -10.09 -18.52
N SER A 59 8.61 -9.80 -17.54
CA SER A 59 8.27 -9.91 -16.12
C SER A 59 8.01 -8.54 -15.51
N TYR A 60 6.90 -8.44 -14.76
CA TYR A 60 6.40 -7.18 -14.20
C TYR A 60 6.36 -7.19 -12.68
N PRO A 61 6.61 -6.06 -12.00
CA PRO A 61 6.37 -5.92 -10.58
C PRO A 61 4.92 -6.19 -10.21
N LEU A 62 4.69 -6.64 -8.98
CA LEU A 62 3.36 -6.68 -8.36
C LEU A 62 3.30 -5.69 -7.20
N ILE A 63 2.32 -4.81 -7.23
CA ILE A 63 1.97 -3.91 -6.13
C ILE A 63 0.72 -4.45 -5.44
N ILE A 64 0.75 -4.53 -4.11
CA ILE A 64 -0.42 -4.84 -3.27
C ILE A 64 -0.77 -3.59 -2.49
N PHE A 65 -2.01 -3.11 -2.60
CA PHE A 65 -2.51 -1.99 -1.81
C PHE A 65 -3.57 -2.46 -0.81
N LEU A 66 -3.34 -2.19 0.48
CA LEU A 66 -4.24 -2.55 1.58
C LEU A 66 -4.94 -1.30 2.14
N HIS A 67 -6.25 -1.24 2.00
CA HIS A 67 -7.08 -0.11 2.40
C HIS A 67 -7.30 -0.01 3.92
N GLY A 68 -7.71 1.17 4.37
CA GLY A 68 -8.11 1.45 5.76
C GLY A 68 -9.47 0.86 6.16
N ALA A 69 -9.80 0.92 7.45
CA ALA A 69 -10.99 0.29 8.02
C ALA A 69 -12.33 0.76 7.43
N GLY A 70 -12.42 2.00 6.98
CA GLY A 70 -13.64 2.57 6.40
C GLY A 70 -14.04 1.99 5.04
N SER A 71 -13.14 1.28 4.37
CA SER A 71 -13.34 0.71 3.04
C SER A 71 -13.65 -0.79 3.04
N ARG A 72 -13.89 -1.38 4.22
CA ARG A 72 -14.27 -2.78 4.37
C ARG A 72 -15.62 -3.08 3.68
N GLY A 73 -15.75 -4.27 3.14
CA GLY A 73 -16.97 -4.69 2.46
C GLY A 73 -16.76 -5.91 1.58
N ALA A 74 -17.70 -6.11 0.64
CA ALA A 74 -17.63 -7.20 -0.33
C ALA A 74 -18.13 -6.76 -1.74
N ASP A 75 -18.31 -5.45 -1.94
CA ASP A 75 -18.87 -4.88 -3.17
C ASP A 75 -17.82 -4.66 -4.27
N ASN A 76 -16.55 -4.86 -3.94
CA ASN A 76 -15.42 -4.62 -4.84
C ASN A 76 -15.37 -3.18 -5.40
N ARG A 77 -15.90 -2.19 -4.63
CA ARG A 77 -16.03 -0.77 -5.03
C ARG A 77 -15.63 0.19 -3.92
N GLN A 78 -16.12 0.01 -2.69
CA GLN A 78 -15.92 0.96 -1.59
C GLN A 78 -14.44 1.23 -1.30
N HIS A 79 -13.56 0.25 -1.47
CA HIS A 79 -12.12 0.41 -1.24
C HIS A 79 -11.42 1.24 -2.34
N MET A 80 -12.10 1.52 -3.44
CA MET A 80 -11.61 2.37 -4.53
C MET A 80 -12.00 3.85 -4.38
N VAL A 81 -12.75 4.21 -3.35
CA VAL A 81 -13.15 5.62 -3.11
C VAL A 81 -11.94 6.49 -2.76
N ASN A 82 -10.98 5.97 -1.98
CA ASN A 82 -9.72 6.63 -1.65
C ASN A 82 -8.60 6.02 -2.50
N CYS A 83 -8.54 6.42 -3.76
CA CYS A 83 -7.71 5.79 -4.79
C CYS A 83 -6.38 6.49 -5.10
N GLN A 84 -5.89 7.37 -4.21
CA GLN A 84 -4.63 8.13 -4.43
C GLN A 84 -3.41 7.24 -4.68
N PHE A 85 -3.41 6.00 -4.17
CA PHE A 85 -2.38 5.01 -4.46
C PHE A 85 -2.27 4.66 -5.97
N LEU A 86 -3.29 4.99 -6.77
CA LEU A 86 -3.25 4.82 -8.22
C LEU A 86 -2.26 5.76 -8.90
N SER A 87 -1.80 6.83 -8.23
CA SER A 87 -0.70 7.67 -8.72
C SER A 87 0.55 6.85 -9.07
N LEU A 88 0.76 5.72 -8.40
CA LEU A 88 1.87 4.82 -8.68
C LEU A 88 1.79 4.12 -10.05
N ILE A 89 0.58 3.97 -10.59
CA ILE A 89 0.31 3.30 -11.88
C ILE A 89 -0.47 4.18 -12.86
N SER A 90 -0.47 5.48 -12.68
CA SER A 90 -1.12 6.46 -13.55
C SER A 90 -0.12 7.42 -14.19
N GLY A 91 -0.55 8.20 -15.16
CA GLY A 91 0.24 9.23 -15.82
C GLY A 91 1.61 8.72 -16.28
N GLU A 92 2.66 9.48 -15.97
CA GLU A 92 4.03 9.12 -16.33
C GLU A 92 4.52 7.81 -15.69
N ASN A 93 4.08 7.51 -14.45
CA ASN A 93 4.48 6.29 -13.76
C ASN A 93 4.01 5.03 -14.49
N ARG A 94 2.83 5.07 -15.11
CA ARG A 94 2.28 3.96 -15.89
C ARG A 94 3.18 3.59 -17.07
N VAL A 95 3.79 4.59 -17.68
CA VAL A 95 4.70 4.42 -18.83
C VAL A 95 6.11 4.02 -18.36
N LYS A 96 6.63 4.69 -17.34
CA LYS A 96 8.00 4.47 -16.84
C LYS A 96 8.14 3.14 -16.07
N HIS A 97 7.08 2.76 -15.35
CA HIS A 97 7.09 1.64 -14.40
C HIS A 97 5.87 0.73 -14.60
N PRO A 98 5.73 0.08 -15.77
CA PRO A 98 4.60 -0.81 -16.00
C PRO A 98 4.58 -1.94 -14.95
N ALA A 99 3.47 -2.02 -14.20
CA ALA A 99 3.31 -2.93 -13.07
C ALA A 99 1.88 -3.47 -12.99
N PHE A 100 1.73 -4.66 -12.39
CA PHE A 100 0.45 -5.10 -11.87
C PHE A 100 0.19 -4.44 -10.52
N LEU A 101 -1.09 -4.12 -10.27
CA LEU A 101 -1.53 -3.73 -8.94
C LEU A 101 -2.79 -4.51 -8.57
N ILE A 102 -2.81 -5.01 -7.34
CA ILE A 102 -4.04 -5.54 -6.74
C ILE A 102 -4.45 -4.69 -5.54
N ALA A 103 -5.75 -4.43 -5.46
CA ALA A 103 -6.37 -3.78 -4.32
C ALA A 103 -7.46 -4.72 -3.77
N PRO A 104 -7.14 -5.60 -2.81
CA PRO A 104 -8.12 -6.47 -2.18
C PRO A 104 -9.01 -5.69 -1.22
N GLN A 105 -10.24 -6.18 -1.02
CA GLN A 105 -11.21 -5.61 -0.09
C GLN A 105 -11.38 -6.51 1.14
N CYS A 106 -10.93 -6.01 2.29
CA CYS A 106 -11.12 -6.71 3.57
C CYS A 106 -12.61 -6.81 3.91
N PRO A 107 -13.12 -7.98 4.29
CA PRO A 107 -14.53 -8.16 4.62
C PRO A 107 -15.02 -7.24 5.75
N ALA A 108 -16.32 -6.94 5.76
CA ALA A 108 -16.96 -6.15 6.82
C ALA A 108 -16.71 -6.78 8.20
N GLY A 109 -16.38 -5.95 9.19
CA GLY A 109 -16.06 -6.38 10.55
C GLY A 109 -14.71 -7.07 10.74
N LYS A 110 -13.98 -7.40 9.67
CA LYS A 110 -12.66 -8.06 9.71
C LYS A 110 -11.50 -7.05 9.65
N ARG A 111 -10.28 -7.54 9.83
CA ARG A 111 -9.02 -6.77 9.79
C ARG A 111 -7.98 -7.48 8.93
N TRP A 112 -7.01 -6.72 8.42
CA TRP A 112 -5.83 -7.30 7.77
C TRP A 112 -4.90 -7.98 8.79
N CYS A 113 -4.77 -7.36 9.97
CA CYS A 113 -4.02 -7.88 11.11
C CYS A 113 -4.88 -7.75 12.36
N GLU A 114 -5.04 -8.84 13.11
CA GLU A 114 -5.79 -8.85 14.37
C GLU A 114 -4.96 -8.21 15.48
N THR A 115 -5.07 -6.89 15.60
CA THR A 115 -4.40 -6.07 16.62
C THR A 115 -5.27 -4.90 17.06
N ASN A 116 -5.00 -4.40 18.26
CA ASN A 116 -5.57 -3.14 18.73
C ASN A 116 -4.70 -1.99 18.23
N TRP A 117 -5.17 -1.26 17.22
CA TRP A 117 -4.43 -0.15 16.61
C TRP A 117 -4.36 1.12 17.46
N SER A 118 -5.23 1.28 18.49
CA SER A 118 -5.23 2.46 19.36
C SER A 118 -4.23 2.36 20.53
N GLU A 119 -3.58 1.22 20.73
CA GLU A 119 -2.50 1.09 21.70
C GLU A 119 -1.24 1.81 21.23
N ARG A 120 -0.46 2.36 22.19
CA ARG A 120 0.81 3.05 21.89
C ARG A 120 1.97 2.09 21.70
N THR A 121 1.88 0.89 22.27
CA THR A 121 2.92 -0.13 22.22
C THR A 121 2.87 -0.98 20.96
N ALA A 122 4.00 -1.57 20.57
CA ALA A 122 4.05 -2.55 19.51
C ALA A 122 3.18 -3.78 19.85
N HIS A 123 2.59 -4.39 18.82
CA HIS A 123 1.87 -5.66 18.97
C HIS A 123 2.76 -6.84 18.57
N LYS A 124 2.36 -8.03 18.95
CA LYS A 124 2.89 -9.27 18.39
C LYS A 124 2.05 -9.71 17.20
N THR A 125 2.71 -10.12 16.14
CA THR A 125 2.03 -10.72 14.98
C THR A 125 1.32 -12.01 15.43
N PRO A 126 -0.02 -12.12 15.26
CA PRO A 126 -0.72 -13.36 15.57
C PRO A 126 -0.12 -14.54 14.80
N GLU A 127 -0.09 -15.72 15.41
CA GLU A 127 0.43 -16.93 14.77
C GLU A 127 -0.34 -17.24 13.48
N ALA A 128 -1.65 -17.34 13.57
CA ALA A 128 -2.52 -17.48 12.40
C ALA A 128 -2.76 -16.11 11.75
N PRO A 129 -2.72 -16.03 10.40
CA PRO A 129 -3.15 -14.82 9.69
C PRO A 129 -4.65 -14.60 9.88
N SER A 130 -5.09 -13.33 9.76
CA SER A 130 -6.51 -13.05 9.63
C SER A 130 -7.07 -13.72 8.35
N GLU A 131 -8.38 -13.92 8.32
CA GLU A 131 -9.06 -14.53 7.17
C GLU A 131 -8.72 -13.82 5.83
N GLY A 132 -8.77 -12.47 5.83
CA GLY A 132 -8.40 -11.69 4.65
C GLY A 132 -6.92 -11.77 4.29
N MET A 133 -6.03 -11.83 5.28
CA MET A 133 -4.60 -11.98 5.07
C MET A 133 -4.27 -13.38 4.53
N ALA A 134 -4.90 -14.43 5.06
CA ALA A 134 -4.72 -15.80 4.55
C ALA A 134 -5.07 -15.89 3.06
N CYS A 135 -6.26 -15.39 2.68
CA CYS A 135 -6.66 -15.30 1.27
C CYS A 135 -5.68 -14.49 0.42
N LEU A 136 -5.17 -13.37 0.94
CA LEU A 136 -4.22 -12.53 0.21
C LEU A 136 -2.89 -13.27 -0.05
N LEU A 137 -2.38 -13.99 0.94
CA LEU A 137 -1.14 -14.76 0.79
C LEU A 137 -1.30 -15.83 -0.31
N GLU A 138 -2.42 -16.56 -0.33
CA GLU A 138 -2.73 -17.53 -1.37
C GLU A 138 -2.96 -16.87 -2.74
N LEU A 139 -3.67 -15.74 -2.78
CA LEU A 139 -3.92 -14.98 -4.01
C LEU A 139 -2.62 -14.56 -4.71
N VAL A 140 -1.60 -14.14 -3.96
CA VAL A 140 -0.29 -13.79 -4.53
C VAL A 140 0.34 -14.99 -5.25
N ASP A 141 0.21 -16.19 -4.69
CA ASP A 141 0.75 -17.40 -5.31
C ASP A 141 -0.03 -17.80 -6.59
N GLU A 142 -1.35 -17.61 -6.59
CA GLU A 142 -2.17 -17.83 -7.78
C GLU A 142 -1.86 -16.83 -8.90
N LEU A 143 -1.72 -15.55 -8.57
CA LEU A 143 -1.34 -14.52 -9.55
C LEU A 143 0.04 -14.77 -10.17
N ARG A 144 0.97 -15.35 -9.42
CA ARG A 144 2.29 -15.77 -9.94
C ARG A 144 2.22 -16.95 -10.91
N LYS A 145 1.15 -17.75 -10.85
CA LYS A 145 0.91 -18.81 -11.83
C LYS A 145 0.20 -18.27 -13.08
N GLU A 146 -0.68 -17.28 -12.88
CA GLU A 146 -1.49 -16.70 -13.97
C GLU A 146 -0.67 -15.71 -14.82
N PHE A 147 0.21 -14.92 -14.19
CA PHE A 147 0.93 -13.83 -14.84
C PHE A 147 2.45 -13.96 -14.70
N SER A 148 3.16 -13.39 -15.68
CA SER A 148 4.62 -13.25 -15.63
C SER A 148 5.03 -12.14 -14.65
N LEU A 149 5.02 -12.45 -13.35
CA LEU A 149 5.40 -11.52 -12.29
C LEU A 149 6.88 -11.66 -11.93
N ASP A 150 7.55 -10.52 -11.75
CA ASP A 150 8.93 -10.47 -11.27
C ASP A 150 8.96 -10.75 -9.76
N LYS A 151 9.39 -11.96 -9.40
CA LYS A 151 9.48 -12.41 -8.00
C LYS A 151 10.40 -11.55 -7.13
N SER A 152 11.30 -10.79 -7.72
CA SER A 152 12.21 -9.89 -7.02
C SER A 152 11.62 -8.49 -6.80
N ARG A 153 10.44 -8.19 -7.34
CA ARG A 153 9.79 -6.87 -7.27
C ARG A 153 8.34 -6.97 -6.80
N LEU A 154 8.17 -7.49 -5.58
CA LEU A 154 6.88 -7.45 -4.87
C LEU A 154 6.89 -6.24 -3.93
N TYR A 155 5.89 -5.39 -4.04
CA TYR A 155 5.70 -4.19 -3.22
C TYR A 155 4.39 -4.27 -2.45
N VAL A 156 4.40 -3.93 -1.16
CA VAL A 156 3.20 -3.94 -0.33
C VAL A 156 3.01 -2.58 0.33
N LEU A 157 1.84 -1.99 0.10
CA LEU A 157 1.51 -0.66 0.60
C LEU A 157 0.17 -0.70 1.33
N GLY A 158 0.01 0.17 2.31
CA GLY A 158 -1.30 0.25 2.97
C GLY A 158 -1.41 1.40 3.95
N THR A 159 -2.67 1.74 4.23
CA THR A 159 -3.04 2.91 5.02
C THR A 159 -3.84 2.50 6.25
N SER A 160 -3.51 3.01 7.44
CA SER A 160 -4.26 2.77 8.68
C SER A 160 -4.35 1.26 8.99
N MET A 161 -5.52 0.67 9.05
CA MET A 161 -5.72 -0.79 9.12
C MET A 161 -4.87 -1.53 8.06
N GLY A 162 -4.76 -0.98 6.85
CA GLY A 162 -3.92 -1.51 5.77
C GLY A 162 -2.42 -1.32 6.04
N GLY A 163 -2.01 -0.27 6.75
CA GLY A 163 -0.63 -0.09 7.21
C GLY A 163 -0.19 -1.20 8.17
N PHE A 164 -1.06 -1.59 9.11
CA PHE A 164 -0.85 -2.78 9.94
C PHE A 164 -0.82 -4.07 9.10
N GLY A 165 -1.73 -4.19 8.12
CA GLY A 165 -1.74 -5.31 7.18
C GLY A 165 -0.46 -5.40 6.35
N THR A 166 0.09 -4.27 5.92
CA THR A 166 1.39 -4.20 5.22
C THR A 166 2.50 -4.78 6.07
N CYS A 167 2.61 -4.35 7.32
CA CYS A 167 3.61 -4.88 8.25
C CYS A 167 3.37 -6.36 8.60
N ASP A 168 2.10 -6.80 8.75
CA ASP A 168 1.77 -8.20 8.97
C ASP A 168 2.16 -9.07 7.76
N PHE A 169 1.91 -8.60 6.53
CA PHE A 169 2.35 -9.28 5.31
C PHE A 169 3.88 -9.45 5.29
N VAL A 170 4.64 -8.37 5.60
CA VAL A 170 6.10 -8.44 5.70
C VAL A 170 6.53 -9.42 6.80
N CYS A 171 5.88 -9.42 7.96
CA CYS A 171 6.18 -10.38 9.03
C CYS A 171 5.92 -11.86 8.64
N ARG A 172 5.17 -12.12 7.58
CA ARG A 172 4.87 -13.48 7.08
C ARG A 172 5.67 -13.87 5.84
N ARG A 173 5.86 -12.93 4.91
CA ARG A 173 6.49 -13.19 3.59
C ARG A 173 7.56 -12.15 3.23
N GLY A 174 8.21 -11.53 4.22
CA GLY A 174 9.17 -10.43 4.01
C GLY A 174 10.37 -10.79 3.14
N ASN A 175 10.76 -12.06 3.06
CA ASN A 175 11.80 -12.52 2.14
C ASN A 175 11.42 -12.38 0.65
N GLU A 176 10.14 -12.16 0.34
CA GLU A 176 9.62 -11.98 -1.01
C GLU A 176 9.30 -10.52 -1.32
N VAL A 177 9.37 -9.64 -0.31
CA VAL A 177 9.03 -8.21 -0.42
C VAL A 177 10.26 -7.39 -0.69
N ALA A 178 10.31 -6.69 -1.81
CA ALA A 178 11.40 -5.77 -2.14
C ALA A 178 11.27 -4.44 -1.39
N ALA A 179 10.03 -3.90 -1.35
CA ALA A 179 9.75 -2.70 -0.57
C ALA A 179 8.33 -2.69 -0.01
N TYR A 180 8.14 -1.91 1.06
CA TYR A 180 6.81 -1.70 1.64
C TYR A 180 6.64 -0.25 2.12
N VAL A 181 5.38 0.24 2.04
CA VAL A 181 5.00 1.58 2.50
C VAL A 181 3.90 1.45 3.55
N CYS A 182 4.21 1.86 4.77
CA CYS A 182 3.28 1.81 5.90
C CYS A 182 2.81 3.23 6.26
N VAL A 183 1.53 3.53 6.02
CA VAL A 183 0.93 4.84 6.30
C VAL A 183 0.03 4.74 7.52
N CYS A 184 0.30 5.53 8.58
CA CYS A 184 -0.44 5.53 9.84
C CYS A 184 -0.64 4.13 10.43
N GLY A 185 0.40 3.30 10.43
CA GLY A 185 0.34 1.93 10.90
C GLY A 185 1.35 1.62 11.99
N GLY A 186 1.57 0.35 12.21
CA GLY A 186 2.56 -0.17 13.17
C GLY A 186 2.88 -1.63 12.90
N ALA A 187 3.91 -2.15 13.55
CA ALA A 187 4.44 -3.47 13.32
C ALA A 187 4.60 -4.27 14.62
N ASP A 188 4.84 -5.58 14.47
CA ASP A 188 5.57 -6.38 15.42
C ASP A 188 7.06 -6.04 15.27
N ASN A 189 7.57 -5.23 16.18
CA ASN A 189 8.91 -4.65 16.09
C ASN A 189 10.02 -5.69 16.12
N GLU A 190 9.80 -6.86 16.72
CA GLU A 190 10.80 -7.93 16.76
C GLU A 190 10.76 -8.76 15.46
N LYS A 191 9.56 -9.09 15.01
CA LYS A 191 9.38 -9.97 13.85
C LYS A 191 9.73 -9.30 12.54
N ILE A 192 9.31 -8.04 12.34
CA ILE A 192 9.59 -7.31 11.10
C ILE A 192 11.09 -7.08 10.87
N CYS A 193 11.87 -6.95 11.95
CA CYS A 193 13.33 -6.77 11.89
C CYS A 193 14.09 -7.98 11.35
N GLN A 194 13.46 -9.13 11.21
CA GLN A 194 14.08 -10.34 10.64
C GLN A 194 14.22 -10.24 9.11
N PHE A 195 13.46 -9.35 8.45
CA PHE A 195 13.38 -9.22 7.00
C PHE A 195 14.21 -8.03 6.49
N LYS A 196 15.54 -8.10 6.63
CA LYS A 196 16.48 -7.00 6.32
C LYS A 196 16.52 -6.60 4.84
N ASN A 197 16.12 -7.50 3.94
CA ASN A 197 16.11 -7.20 2.50
C ASN A 197 14.90 -6.39 2.07
N ALA A 198 13.79 -6.43 2.83
CA ALA A 198 12.61 -5.62 2.58
C ALA A 198 12.88 -4.15 2.98
N LYS A 199 12.81 -3.23 2.03
CA LYS A 199 13.02 -1.80 2.27
C LYS A 199 11.73 -1.15 2.73
N GLY A 200 11.77 -0.43 3.84
CA GLY A 200 10.58 0.19 4.43
C GLY A 200 10.53 1.71 4.24
N TRP A 201 9.33 2.24 4.01
CA TRP A 201 9.07 3.67 4.19
C TRP A 201 7.79 3.87 5.00
N PHE A 202 7.93 4.47 6.19
CA PHE A 202 6.82 4.77 7.09
C PHE A 202 6.46 6.24 6.97
N PHE A 203 5.14 6.51 6.97
CA PHE A 203 4.56 7.84 7.02
C PHE A 203 3.57 7.93 8.18
N HIS A 204 3.60 9.02 8.96
CA HIS A 204 2.65 9.23 10.06
C HIS A 204 2.45 10.71 10.34
N GLY A 205 1.23 11.11 10.69
CA GLY A 205 0.93 12.45 11.18
C GLY A 205 1.17 12.55 12.68
N ASP A 206 1.86 13.59 13.15
CA ASP A 206 2.17 13.77 14.57
C ASP A 206 0.94 14.10 15.44
N LYS A 207 -0.20 14.44 14.81
CA LYS A 207 -1.49 14.72 15.46
C LYS A 207 -2.54 13.63 15.17
N ASP A 208 -2.10 12.43 14.84
CA ASP A 208 -3.02 11.31 14.60
C ASP A 208 -3.71 10.90 15.92
N ALA A 209 -5.03 11.08 15.97
CA ALA A 209 -5.87 10.75 17.10
C ALA A 209 -6.47 9.32 17.02
N SER A 210 -6.31 8.63 15.89
CA SER A 210 -6.85 7.29 15.66
C SER A 210 -5.82 6.20 15.87
N VAL A 211 -4.62 6.41 15.36
CA VAL A 211 -3.46 5.53 15.54
C VAL A 211 -2.32 6.35 16.13
N PRO A 212 -1.87 6.05 17.36
CA PRO A 212 -0.78 6.80 17.98
C PRO A 212 0.48 6.78 17.11
N VAL A 213 1.10 7.95 16.89
CA VAL A 213 2.33 8.10 16.09
C VAL A 213 3.49 7.27 16.64
N GLU A 214 3.47 6.95 17.92
CA GLU A 214 4.42 6.07 18.60
C GLU A 214 4.50 4.68 17.96
N ARG A 215 3.42 4.23 17.32
CA ARG A 215 3.38 2.94 16.60
C ARG A 215 4.40 2.91 15.45
N SER A 216 4.43 3.95 14.63
CA SER A 216 5.43 4.07 13.56
C SER A 216 6.82 4.43 14.11
N ARG A 217 6.91 5.35 15.06
CA ARG A 217 8.20 5.74 15.68
C ARG A 217 8.93 4.53 16.27
N SER A 218 8.22 3.69 17.04
CA SER A 218 8.83 2.50 17.67
C SER A 218 9.23 1.44 16.62
N ALA A 219 8.41 1.21 15.58
CA ALA A 219 8.74 0.29 14.51
C ALA A 219 9.99 0.73 13.74
N VAL A 220 10.06 2.01 13.38
CA VAL A 220 11.22 2.59 12.68
C VAL A 220 12.49 2.55 13.55
N ALA A 221 12.36 2.86 14.84
CA ALA A 221 13.49 2.77 15.77
C ALA A 221 14.04 1.35 15.86
N ALA A 222 13.17 0.35 15.99
CA ALA A 222 13.55 -1.07 16.04
C ALA A 222 14.23 -1.52 14.73
N LEU A 223 13.65 -1.17 13.58
CA LEU A 223 14.20 -1.49 12.27
C LEU A 223 15.60 -0.88 12.07
N LYS A 224 15.79 0.39 12.42
CA LYS A 224 17.10 1.06 12.37
C LYS A 224 18.12 0.39 13.29
N ALA A 225 17.72 0.08 14.52
CA ALA A 225 18.58 -0.62 15.47
C ALA A 225 19.00 -2.01 14.98
N ALA A 226 18.14 -2.70 14.24
CA ALA A 226 18.43 -4.00 13.62
C ALA A 226 19.27 -3.89 12.33
N GLY A 227 19.58 -2.68 11.87
CA GLY A 227 20.32 -2.45 10.63
C GLY A 227 19.48 -2.65 9.35
N CYS A 228 18.15 -2.55 9.46
CA CYS A 228 17.27 -2.58 8.30
C CYS A 228 17.29 -1.21 7.58
N ASP A 229 17.13 -1.24 6.25
CA ASP A 229 16.99 -0.02 5.47
C ASP A 229 15.54 0.48 5.56
N VAL A 230 15.32 1.55 6.33
CA VAL A 230 14.01 2.13 6.57
C VAL A 230 14.05 3.65 6.54
N LYS A 231 13.12 4.23 5.77
CA LYS A 231 12.80 5.65 5.74
C LYS A 231 11.64 5.96 6.68
N TYR A 232 11.62 7.17 7.22
CA TYR A 232 10.50 7.68 8.01
C TYR A 232 10.23 9.14 7.66
N THR A 233 8.97 9.43 7.35
CA THR A 233 8.46 10.78 7.14
C THR A 233 7.35 11.03 8.14
N GLU A 234 7.61 11.87 9.14
CA GLU A 234 6.59 12.37 10.04
C GLU A 234 6.06 13.70 9.50
N LEU A 235 4.75 13.85 9.40
CA LEU A 235 4.11 15.05 8.86
C LEU A 235 3.62 15.94 10.01
N PRO A 236 4.28 17.09 10.25
CA PRO A 236 3.92 17.99 11.35
C PRO A 236 2.51 18.55 11.20
N GLY A 237 1.76 18.56 12.29
CA GLY A 237 0.39 19.09 12.34
C GLY A 237 -0.66 18.22 11.63
N ARG A 238 -0.29 17.09 11.01
CA ARG A 238 -1.21 16.23 10.28
C ARG A 238 -1.84 15.20 11.20
N GLY A 239 -3.14 14.97 10.99
CA GLY A 239 -3.91 13.93 11.65
C GLY A 239 -3.88 12.59 10.90
N HIS A 240 -4.94 11.78 11.10
CA HIS A 240 -5.03 10.43 10.52
C HIS A 240 -5.17 10.39 8.99
N ASN A 241 -5.86 11.37 8.40
CA ASN A 241 -6.21 11.40 6.97
C ASN A 241 -5.08 12.01 6.12
N LEU A 242 -3.93 11.36 6.04
CA LEU A 242 -2.76 11.87 5.33
C LEU A 242 -2.37 11.06 4.07
N TRP A 243 -3.11 10.02 3.74
CA TRP A 243 -2.82 9.21 2.54
C TRP A 243 -2.93 9.99 1.22
N ILE A 244 -3.74 11.06 1.18
CA ILE A 244 -3.82 11.97 0.04
C ILE A 244 -2.45 12.61 -0.23
N ASP A 245 -1.72 12.99 0.82
CA ASP A 245 -0.42 13.64 0.70
C ASP A 245 0.71 12.63 0.44
N VAL A 246 0.55 11.39 0.94
CA VAL A 246 1.63 10.39 0.94
C VAL A 246 1.89 9.83 -0.44
N TYR A 247 0.84 9.42 -1.16
CA TYR A 247 1.03 8.76 -2.46
C TYR A 247 1.49 9.71 -3.57
N ASP A 248 1.34 11.02 -3.36
CA ASP A 248 1.87 12.07 -4.22
C ASP A 248 3.21 12.65 -3.69
N THR A 249 3.82 12.02 -2.67
CA THR A 249 5.13 12.43 -2.16
C THR A 249 6.18 12.36 -3.28
N PRO A 250 6.88 13.48 -3.57
CA PRO A 250 7.93 13.46 -4.59
C PRO A 250 8.99 12.39 -4.33
N GLY A 251 9.30 11.61 -5.33
CA GLY A 251 10.28 10.53 -5.27
C GLY A 251 9.76 9.22 -4.63
N LEU A 252 8.49 9.12 -4.23
CA LEU A 252 7.96 7.87 -3.68
C LEU A 252 7.90 6.76 -4.74
N ALA A 253 7.38 7.07 -5.92
CA ALA A 253 7.28 6.11 -7.02
C ALA A 253 8.67 5.65 -7.48
N GLU A 254 9.59 6.59 -7.72
CA GLU A 254 10.97 6.29 -8.11
C GLU A 254 11.64 5.40 -7.07
N TRP A 255 11.57 5.80 -5.78
CA TRP A 255 12.13 4.99 -4.71
C TRP A 255 11.54 3.59 -4.67
N LEU A 256 10.22 3.44 -4.82
CA LEU A 256 9.55 2.14 -4.76
C LEU A 256 10.04 1.21 -5.88
N PHE A 257 10.03 1.71 -7.12
CA PHE A 257 10.36 0.92 -8.30
C PHE A 257 11.86 0.64 -8.47
N GLU A 258 12.73 1.40 -7.79
CA GLU A 258 14.17 1.11 -7.68
C GLU A 258 14.48 -0.11 -6.80
N GLN A 259 13.55 -0.48 -5.90
CA GLN A 259 13.81 -1.58 -4.99
C GLN A 259 13.62 -2.94 -5.68
N LYS A 260 14.61 -3.81 -5.46
CA LYS A 260 14.64 -5.16 -5.99
C LYS A 260 15.37 -6.08 -5.00
N LEU A 261 14.83 -7.28 -4.79
CA LEU A 261 15.52 -8.33 -4.06
C LEU A 261 16.74 -8.81 -4.87
N LYS A 262 17.81 -9.08 -4.16
CA LYS A 262 19.05 -9.61 -4.74
C LYS A 262 18.99 -11.11 -4.96
#